data_daf592ab29186fe9e4497f9fd76fd794
#
_entry.id   daf592ab29186fe9e4497f9fd76fd794
#
_cell.length_a   1.000
_cell.length_b   1.000
_cell.length_c   1.000
_cell.angle_alpha   90.00
_cell.angle_beta   90.00
_cell.angle_gamma   90.00
#
_symmetry.space_group_name_H-M   'P 1'
#
loop_
_entity.id
_entity.type
_entity.pdbx_description
1 polymer ?
#
loop_
_entity_poly.entity_id
_entity_poly.type
_entity_poly.pdbx_seq_one_letter_code
_entity_poly.pdbx_strand_id
1 'polypeptide(L)'
;MKLIINNQYDYERRYKMMPLTVAGVGVASTIKKIGGKEETRKFLENLGFVVGGTVTVVSEIGGNMIVNVKDSRVAIGKDMANKIMV
;
A
#
# COMPACT_ATOMS: atom_id res chain seq x y z
N MET A 1 5.38 2.79 32.93
CA MET A 1 5.06 3.93 32.09
C MET A 1 5.61 3.77 30.66
N LYS A 2 6.89 3.53 30.55
CA LYS A 2 7.50 3.37 29.24
C LYS A 2 7.01 2.14 28.51
N LEU A 3 6.74 1.07 29.23
CA LEU A 3 6.24 -0.14 28.63
C LEU A 3 4.85 0.10 28.02
N ILE A 4 4.06 0.90 28.72
CA ILE A 4 2.73 1.21 28.23
C ILE A 4 2.84 2.02 26.95
N ILE A 5 3.77 2.96 26.91
CA ILE A 5 3.99 3.77 25.73
C ILE A 5 4.46 2.89 24.57
N ASN A 6 5.38 1.97 24.84
CA ASN A 6 5.87 1.08 23.81
C ASN A 6 4.78 0.17 23.27
N ASN A 7 3.97 -0.35 24.17
CA ASN A 7 2.85 -1.20 23.77
C ASN A 7 1.85 -0.43 22.91
N GLN A 8 1.61 0.80 23.30
CA GLN A 8 0.72 1.66 22.55
C GLN A 8 1.26 1.93 21.17
N TYR A 9 2.56 2.15 21.07
CA TYR A 9 3.21 2.39 19.80
C TYR A 9 3.08 1.18 18.87
N ASP A 10 3.31 -0.01 19.40
CA ASP A 10 3.18 -1.24 18.62
C ASP A 10 1.75 -1.47 18.20
N TYR A 11 0.83 -1.17 19.10
CA TYR A 11 -0.58 -1.27 18.81
C TYR A 11 -0.95 -0.33 17.67
N GLU A 12 -0.52 0.90 17.73
CA GLU A 12 -0.79 1.87 16.70
C GLU A 12 -0.20 1.46 15.36
N ARG A 13 0.99 0.90 15.37
CA ARG A 13 1.60 0.45 14.14
C ARG A 13 0.78 -0.64 13.47
N ARG A 14 0.24 -1.55 14.26
CA ARG A 14 -0.59 -2.60 13.70
C ARG A 14 -1.87 -2.06 13.09
N TYR A 15 -2.40 -1.02 13.70
CA TYR A 15 -3.65 -0.44 13.25
C TYR A 15 -3.46 0.73 12.29
N LYS A 16 -2.23 1.05 11.99
CA LYS A 16 -1.97 2.11 11.01
C LYS A 16 -1.84 1.59 9.61
N MET A 17 -2.13 0.33 9.42
CA MET A 17 -2.24 -0.21 8.08
C MET A 17 -3.35 0.56 7.37
N MET A 18 -3.05 1.08 6.20
CA MET A 18 -4.01 1.89 5.46
C MET A 18 -3.99 1.52 3.98
N PRO A 19 -5.11 1.74 3.30
CA PRO A 19 -5.11 1.50 1.85
C PRO A 19 -4.17 2.47 1.15
N LEU A 20 -3.61 2.02 0.06
CA LEU A 20 -2.69 2.85 -0.72
C LEU A 20 -3.34 4.15 -1.17
N THR A 21 -4.66 4.17 -1.33
CA THR A 21 -5.38 5.35 -1.76
C THR A 21 -5.28 6.52 -0.79
N VAL A 22 -4.95 6.26 0.48
CA VAL A 22 -4.80 7.35 1.45
C VAL A 22 -3.35 7.60 1.81
N ALA A 23 -2.42 6.89 1.18
CA ALA A 23 -1.01 7.13 1.40
C ALA A 23 -0.60 8.44 0.73
N GLY A 24 0.32 9.15 1.34
CA GLY A 24 0.78 10.43 0.80
C GLY A 24 1.54 10.27 -0.51
N VAL A 25 1.36 11.24 -1.40
CA VAL A 25 2.11 11.29 -2.65
C VAL A 25 3.59 11.51 -2.34
N GLY A 26 4.44 10.75 -3.00
CA GLY A 26 5.88 10.89 -2.84
C GLY A 26 6.47 10.17 -1.63
N VAL A 27 5.64 9.50 -0.85
CA VAL A 27 6.11 8.78 0.33
C VAL A 27 6.27 7.31 -0.01
N ALA A 28 7.47 6.78 0.16
CA ALA A 28 7.72 5.37 -0.05
C ALA A 28 7.09 4.58 1.10
N SER A 29 6.30 3.59 0.75
CA SER A 29 5.59 2.78 1.74
C SER A 29 5.87 1.31 1.49
N THR A 30 5.84 0.52 2.56
CA THR A 30 6.02 -0.92 2.45
C THR A 30 4.64 -1.57 2.36
N ILE A 31 4.48 -2.45 1.38
CA ILE A 31 3.23 -3.19 1.22
C ILE A 31 3.14 -4.22 2.34
N LYS A 32 2.10 -4.14 3.14
CA LYS A 32 1.91 -5.03 4.28
C LYS A 32 0.91 -6.14 4.00
N LYS A 33 -0.05 -5.87 3.12
CA LYS A 33 -1.07 -6.85 2.81
C LYS A 33 -1.71 -6.50 1.48
N ILE A 34 -2.10 -7.51 0.74
CA ILE A 34 -2.87 -7.32 -0.49
C ILE A 34 -4.15 -8.11 -0.31
N GLY A 35 -5.27 -7.39 -0.35
CA GLY A 35 -6.58 -8.00 -0.18
C GLY A 35 -7.21 -8.40 -1.48
N GLY A 36 -8.46 -8.81 -1.40
CA GLY A 36 -9.24 -9.16 -2.58
C GLY A 36 -9.16 -10.64 -2.90
N LYS A 37 -9.78 -10.99 -4.01
CA LYS A 37 -9.82 -12.36 -4.47
C LYS A 37 -8.46 -12.77 -5.01
N GLU A 38 -8.27 -14.07 -5.12
CA GLU A 38 -7.00 -14.61 -5.60
C GLU A 38 -6.62 -14.05 -6.97
N GLU A 39 -7.59 -13.93 -7.85
CA GLU A 39 -7.35 -13.37 -9.18
C GLU A 39 -6.80 -11.94 -9.10
N THR A 40 -7.39 -11.14 -8.24
CA THR A 40 -6.97 -9.77 -8.04
C THR A 40 -5.55 -9.72 -7.48
N ARG A 41 -5.29 -10.57 -6.49
CA ARG A 41 -3.95 -10.60 -5.89
C ARG A 41 -2.91 -11.01 -6.90
N LYS A 42 -3.21 -12.00 -7.74
CA LYS A 42 -2.28 -12.43 -8.77
C LYS A 42 -2.03 -11.34 -9.80
N PHE A 43 -3.09 -10.65 -10.17
CA PHE A 43 -2.97 -9.53 -11.09
C PHE A 43 -2.02 -8.47 -10.53
N LEU A 44 -2.21 -8.11 -9.27
CA LEU A 44 -1.37 -7.11 -8.62
C LEU A 44 0.06 -7.60 -8.47
N GLU A 45 0.24 -8.87 -8.13
CA GLU A 45 1.58 -9.44 -8.04
C GLU A 45 2.32 -9.38 -9.38
N ASN A 46 1.60 -9.64 -10.45
CA ASN A 46 2.19 -9.58 -11.78
C ASN A 46 2.64 -8.17 -12.14
N LEU A 47 1.98 -7.17 -11.58
CA LEU A 47 2.40 -5.78 -11.77
C LEU A 47 3.56 -5.40 -10.87
N GLY A 48 3.89 -6.25 -9.90
CA GLY A 48 5.00 -5.99 -9.01
C GLY A 48 4.60 -5.68 -7.57
N PHE A 49 3.31 -5.69 -7.26
CA PHE A 49 2.85 -5.41 -5.89
C PHE A 49 2.93 -6.68 -5.08
N VAL A 50 3.96 -6.78 -4.25
CA VAL A 50 4.15 -7.96 -3.39
C VAL A 50 4.34 -7.50 -1.96
N VAL A 51 3.90 -8.32 -1.01
CA VAL A 51 4.07 -8.02 0.41
C VAL A 51 5.56 -7.90 0.70
N GLY A 52 5.92 -6.85 1.41
CA GLY A 52 7.31 -6.55 1.71
C GLY A 52 7.96 -5.63 0.69
N GLY A 53 7.34 -5.44 -0.46
CA GLY A 53 7.87 -4.54 -1.47
C GLY A 53 7.56 -3.08 -1.16
N THR A 54 8.25 -2.20 -1.84
CA THR A 54 8.06 -0.77 -1.66
C THR A 54 7.22 -0.21 -2.79
N VAL A 55 6.30 0.67 -2.44
CA VAL A 55 5.46 1.35 -3.42
C VAL A 55 5.41 2.83 -3.08
N THR A 56 5.40 3.68 -4.10
CA THR A 56 5.32 5.12 -3.92
C THR A 56 4.25 5.67 -4.84
N VAL A 57 3.31 6.41 -4.29
CA VAL A 57 2.29 7.07 -5.11
C VAL A 57 2.94 8.29 -5.76
N VAL A 58 2.85 8.37 -7.07
CA VAL A 58 3.44 9.49 -7.82
C VAL A 58 2.41 10.57 -8.04
N SER A 59 1.20 10.17 -8.43
CA SER A 59 0.14 11.13 -8.68
C SER A 59 -1.20 10.41 -8.74
N GLU A 60 -2.26 11.20 -8.80
CA GLU A 60 -3.60 10.68 -8.88
C GLU A 60 -4.30 11.45 -9.99
N ILE A 61 -4.81 10.74 -10.97
CA ILE A 61 -5.44 11.35 -12.14
C ILE A 61 -6.79 10.67 -12.37
N GLY A 62 -7.85 11.43 -12.20
CA GLY A 62 -9.20 10.88 -12.32
C GLY A 62 -9.40 9.79 -11.30
N GLY A 63 -9.85 8.63 -11.74
CA GLY A 63 -10.05 7.50 -10.84
C GLY A 63 -8.86 6.58 -10.74
N ASN A 64 -7.69 7.01 -11.23
CA ASN A 64 -6.51 6.17 -11.26
C ASN A 64 -5.39 6.74 -10.40
N MET A 65 -4.56 5.85 -9.89
CA MET A 65 -3.36 6.23 -9.17
C MET A 65 -2.15 5.79 -9.98
N ILE A 66 -1.20 6.69 -10.12
CA ILE A 66 0.06 6.39 -10.78
C ILE A 66 1.06 6.10 -9.68
N VAL A 67 1.66 4.92 -9.71
CA VAL A 67 2.55 4.50 -8.65
C VAL A 67 3.84 3.94 -9.22
N ASN A 68 4.90 4.09 -8.45
CA ASN A 68 6.15 3.40 -8.73
C ASN A 68 6.17 2.14 -7.88
N VAL A 69 6.38 1.01 -8.51
CA VAL A 69 6.53 -0.26 -7.82
C VAL A 69 7.65 -1.01 -8.51
N LYS A 70 8.61 -1.51 -7.73
CA LYS A 70 9.86 -2.01 -8.26
C LYS A 70 10.47 -0.91 -9.11
N ASP A 71 10.90 -1.17 -10.29
CA ASP A 71 11.48 -0.15 -11.13
C ASP A 71 10.53 0.30 -12.22
N SER A 72 9.24 0.12 -11.99
CA SER A 72 8.22 0.41 -12.99
C SER A 72 7.24 1.44 -12.46
N ARG A 73 6.66 2.16 -13.40
CA ARG A 73 5.59 3.09 -13.10
C ARG A 73 4.32 2.52 -13.70
N VAL A 74 3.31 2.29 -12.87
CA VAL A 74 2.06 1.69 -13.33
C VAL A 74 0.88 2.53 -12.88
N ALA A 75 -0.19 2.46 -13.65
CA ALA A 75 -1.45 3.11 -13.31
C ALA A 75 -2.43 2.03 -12.89
N ILE A 76 -3.05 2.21 -11.74
CA ILE A 76 -4.08 1.29 -11.28
C ILE A 76 -5.29 2.09 -10.84
N GLY A 77 -6.47 1.50 -11.00
CA GLY A 77 -7.69 2.13 -10.52
C GLY A 77 -7.72 2.18 -9.00
N LYS A 78 -8.49 3.09 -8.48
CA LYS A 78 -8.61 3.22 -7.02
C LYS A 78 -9.18 1.96 -6.39
N ASP A 79 -10.04 1.24 -7.11
CA ASP A 79 -10.58 -0.02 -6.61
C ASP A 79 -9.47 -1.01 -6.28
N MET A 80 -8.50 -1.10 -7.17
CA MET A 80 -7.35 -1.99 -6.95
C MET A 80 -6.45 -1.44 -5.87
N ALA A 81 -6.20 -0.13 -5.90
CA ALA A 81 -5.33 0.50 -4.91
C ALA A 81 -5.87 0.33 -3.50
N ASN A 82 -7.18 0.31 -3.34
CA ASN A 82 -7.80 0.09 -2.04
C ASN A 82 -7.50 -1.29 -1.45
N LYS A 83 -7.07 -2.22 -2.27
CA LYS A 83 -6.76 -3.56 -1.81
C LYS A 83 -5.31 -3.72 -1.37
N ILE A 84 -4.49 -2.71 -1.64
CA ILE A 84 -3.09 -2.72 -1.24
C ILE A 84 -2.97 -1.94 0.07
N MET A 85 -2.56 -2.65 1.11
CA MET A 85 -2.42 -2.04 2.44
C MET A 85 -0.95 -1.74 2.71
N VAL A 86 -0.70 -0.53 3.17
CA VAL A 86 0.65 -0.07 3.49
C VAL A 86 0.78 0.43 4.91
#